data_5aaade417da0e3e06473b2aa4249f9ff
#
_entry.id   5aaade417da0e3e06473b2aa4249f9ff
#
_cell.length_a   1.000
_cell.length_b   1.000
_cell.length_c   1.000
_cell.angle_alpha   90.00
_cell.angle_beta   90.00
_cell.angle_gamma   90.00
#
_symmetry.space_group_name_H-M   'P 1'
#
loop_
_entity.id
_entity.type
_entity.pdbx_description
1 polymer ?
#
loop_
_entity_poly.entity_id
_entity_poly.type
_entity_poly.pdbx_seq_one_letter_code
_entity_poly.pdbx_strand_id
1 'polypeptide(L)'
;MVILSKQTSFFNGVPLIDLSKPDSKNLIVNACEEFGFFKIINHDVPMEFISKLESEAIKFFSSPLSEKLKAGPADPFGYGNKQIGTNGDFGWVEHILVSTNSEFNYQKFASILGVNPENIR
;
A
#
# COMPACT_ATOMS: atom_id res chain seq x y z
N MET A 1 10.49 18.20 9.28
CA MET A 1 11.80 17.63 9.71
C MET A 1 11.81 16.18 9.31
N VAL A 2 12.44 15.88 8.19
CA VAL A 2 12.59 14.50 7.75
C VAL A 2 13.53 13.82 8.72
N ILE A 3 13.02 12.88 9.50
CA ILE A 3 13.88 12.01 10.29
C ILE A 3 14.58 11.12 9.28
N LEU A 4 15.80 11.49 8.92
CA LEU A 4 16.75 10.58 8.34
C LEU A 4 16.96 9.48 9.37
N SER A 5 16.21 8.39 9.27
CA SER A 5 16.49 7.20 10.03
C SER A 5 17.95 6.85 9.74
N LYS A 6 18.77 6.80 10.78
CA LYS A 6 20.12 6.25 10.67
C LYS A 6 20.01 4.95 9.91
N GLN A 7 20.58 4.92 8.71
CA GLN A 7 20.69 3.71 7.90
C GLN A 7 21.34 2.65 8.78
N THR A 8 20.56 1.71 9.22
CA THR A 8 21.11 0.47 9.75
C THR A 8 21.80 -0.22 8.58
N SER A 9 23.03 -0.64 8.78
CA SER A 9 23.98 -1.15 7.78
C SER A 9 23.51 -2.34 6.94
N PHE A 10 22.29 -2.85 7.16
CA PHE A 10 21.72 -3.98 6.43
C PHE A 10 21.14 -3.63 5.04
N PHE A 11 21.04 -2.35 4.69
CA PHE A 11 20.50 -1.89 3.41
C PHE A 11 21.45 -0.96 2.64
N ASN A 12 22.74 -1.03 2.93
CA ASN A 12 23.76 -0.40 2.10
C ASN A 12 23.78 -1.08 0.73
N GLY A 13 23.23 -0.41 -0.28
CA GLY A 13 23.20 -0.90 -1.65
C GLY A 13 21.82 -0.86 -2.32
N VAL A 14 20.71 -0.66 -1.58
CA VAL A 14 19.40 -0.47 -2.21
C VAL A 14 19.37 0.88 -2.93
N PRO A 15 19.10 0.91 -4.24
CA PRO A 15 19.02 2.16 -5.00
C PRO A 15 18.00 3.13 -4.40
N LEU A 16 18.40 4.39 -4.23
CA LEU A 16 17.54 5.48 -3.81
C LEU A 16 17.34 6.43 -4.99
N ILE A 17 16.12 6.53 -5.48
CA ILE A 17 15.79 7.28 -6.68
C ILE A 17 15.00 8.54 -6.32
N ASP A 18 15.51 9.68 -6.76
CA ASP A 18 14.87 10.98 -6.62
C ASP A 18 13.96 11.22 -7.85
N LEU A 19 12.64 11.18 -7.64
CA LEU A 19 11.67 11.36 -8.73
C LEU A 19 11.63 12.79 -9.30
N SER A 20 12.20 13.78 -8.61
CA SER A 20 12.31 15.14 -9.12
C SER A 20 13.41 15.30 -10.20
N LYS A 21 14.26 14.29 -10.38
CA LYS A 21 15.38 14.35 -11.33
C LYS A 21 14.94 13.86 -12.72
N PRO A 22 15.47 14.49 -13.80
CA PRO A 22 15.06 14.15 -15.17
C PRO A 22 15.50 12.75 -15.60
N ASP A 23 16.52 12.17 -14.99
CA ASP A 23 17.04 10.84 -15.28
C ASP A 23 16.39 9.73 -14.43
N SER A 24 15.43 10.07 -13.55
CA SER A 24 14.76 9.14 -12.64
C SER A 24 14.19 7.90 -13.35
N LYS A 25 13.64 8.08 -14.55
CA LYS A 25 13.09 6.98 -15.36
C LYS A 25 14.15 5.92 -15.70
N ASN A 26 15.32 6.32 -16.11
CA ASN A 26 16.40 5.39 -16.45
C ASN A 26 16.95 4.70 -15.19
N LEU A 27 17.05 5.45 -14.08
CA LEU A 27 17.47 4.89 -12.80
C LEU A 27 16.49 3.85 -12.27
N ILE A 28 15.17 4.05 -12.47
CA ILE A 28 14.14 3.06 -12.13
C ILE A 28 14.35 1.77 -12.94
N VAL A 29 14.52 1.87 -14.25
CA VAL A 29 14.74 0.71 -15.12
C VAL A 29 15.98 -0.07 -14.66
N ASN A 30 17.11 0.60 -14.50
CA ASN A 30 18.36 -0.02 -14.06
C ASN A 30 18.20 -0.69 -12.68
N ALA A 31 17.53 -0.02 -11.74
CA ALA A 31 17.28 -0.59 -10.42
C ALA A 31 16.38 -1.84 -10.47
N CYS A 32 15.37 -1.86 -11.35
CA CYS A 32 14.54 -3.02 -11.58
C CYS A 32 15.32 -4.19 -12.19
N GLU A 33 16.22 -3.91 -13.14
CA GLU A 33 17.05 -4.94 -13.79
C GLU A 33 18.08 -5.54 -12.84
N GLU A 34 18.70 -4.71 -12.00
CA GLU A 34 19.80 -5.14 -11.12
C GLU A 34 19.31 -5.71 -9.79
N PHE A 35 18.32 -5.06 -9.16
CA PHE A 35 17.87 -5.38 -7.79
C PHE A 35 16.43 -5.90 -7.72
N GLY A 36 15.58 -5.60 -8.70
CA GLY A 36 14.14 -5.88 -8.68
C GLY A 36 13.31 -4.94 -7.81
N PHE A 37 13.92 -4.03 -7.06
CA PHE A 37 13.27 -3.05 -6.19
C PHE A 37 14.18 -1.84 -5.91
N PHE A 38 13.58 -0.75 -5.44
CA PHE A 38 14.26 0.51 -5.13
C PHE A 38 13.47 1.31 -4.09
N LYS A 39 14.08 2.33 -3.53
CA LYS A 39 13.45 3.36 -2.71
C LYS A 39 13.28 4.63 -3.52
N ILE A 40 12.23 5.38 -3.24
CA ILE A 40 11.97 6.67 -3.90
C ILE A 40 11.94 7.80 -2.88
N ILE A 41 12.37 9.00 -3.32
CA ILE A 41 12.22 10.25 -2.62
C ILE A 41 11.66 11.31 -3.56
N ASN A 42 11.14 12.40 -3.02
CA ASN A 42 10.53 13.49 -3.76
C ASN A 42 9.41 13.00 -4.71
N HIS A 43 8.53 12.15 -4.16
CA HIS A 43 7.42 11.51 -4.88
C HIS A 43 6.15 12.37 -4.92
N ASP A 44 6.18 13.59 -4.40
CA ASP A 44 5.09 14.59 -4.38
C ASP A 44 3.79 14.15 -3.66
N VAL A 45 3.78 13.00 -3.00
CA VAL A 45 2.66 12.59 -2.15
C VAL A 45 2.85 13.21 -0.76
N PRO A 46 1.94 14.08 -0.30
CA PRO A 46 2.05 14.67 1.03
C PRO A 46 2.06 13.61 2.13
N MET A 47 2.96 13.76 3.09
CA MET A 47 3.12 12.79 4.19
C MET A 47 1.86 12.64 5.05
N GLU A 48 1.04 13.69 5.12
CA GLU A 48 -0.24 13.65 5.83
C GLU A 48 -1.22 12.64 5.23
N PHE A 49 -1.26 12.50 3.89
CA PHE A 49 -2.10 11.51 3.22
C PHE A 49 -1.58 10.09 3.47
N ILE A 50 -0.27 9.90 3.44
CA ILE A 50 0.35 8.61 3.74
C ILE A 50 0.01 8.19 5.17
N SER A 51 0.20 9.09 6.14
CA SER A 51 -0.10 8.81 7.56
C SER A 51 -1.59 8.57 7.80
N LYS A 52 -2.47 9.29 7.10
CA LYS A 52 -3.92 9.09 7.18
C LYS A 52 -4.30 7.72 6.62
N LEU A 53 -3.79 7.36 5.44
CA LEU A 53 -4.03 6.06 4.83
C LEU A 53 -3.53 4.92 5.73
N GLU A 54 -2.34 5.05 6.30
CA GLU A 54 -1.78 4.08 7.24
C GLU A 54 -2.68 3.91 8.47
N SER A 55 -3.16 5.01 9.05
CA SER A 55 -4.07 4.96 10.20
C SER A 55 -5.39 4.26 9.87
N GLU A 56 -5.98 4.52 8.71
CA GLU A 56 -7.21 3.86 8.27
C GLU A 56 -6.97 2.37 7.95
N ALA A 57 -5.82 2.03 7.35
CA ALA A 57 -5.44 0.65 7.12
C ALA A 57 -5.28 -0.13 8.44
N ILE A 58 -4.62 0.44 9.44
CA ILE A 58 -4.48 -0.16 10.77
C ILE A 58 -5.86 -0.41 11.40
N LYS A 59 -6.77 0.55 11.35
CA LYS A 59 -8.15 0.38 11.85
C LYS A 59 -8.87 -0.77 11.14
N PHE A 60 -8.80 -0.79 9.82
CA PHE A 60 -9.44 -1.83 9.02
C PHE A 60 -8.90 -3.22 9.37
N PHE A 61 -7.59 -3.41 9.35
CA PHE A 61 -6.97 -4.71 9.63
C PHE A 61 -7.10 -5.16 11.09
N SER A 62 -7.27 -4.21 12.02
CA SER A 62 -7.56 -4.52 13.43
C SER A 62 -9.02 -4.86 13.71
N SER A 63 -9.92 -4.65 12.73
CA SER A 63 -11.34 -4.96 12.91
C SER A 63 -11.60 -6.49 12.88
N PRO A 64 -12.71 -6.95 13.45
CA PRO A 64 -13.08 -8.36 13.38
C PRO A 64 -13.17 -8.88 11.95
N LEU A 65 -12.88 -10.17 11.74
CA LEU A 65 -12.93 -10.80 10.41
C LEU A 65 -14.30 -10.60 9.72
N SER A 66 -15.40 -10.67 10.45
CA SER A 66 -16.74 -10.44 9.92
C SER A 66 -16.93 -9.05 9.29
N GLU A 67 -16.27 -8.03 9.83
CA GLU A 67 -16.30 -6.68 9.28
C GLU A 67 -15.38 -6.58 8.04
N LYS A 68 -14.21 -7.17 8.09
CA LYS A 68 -13.29 -7.20 6.95
C LYS A 68 -13.87 -7.92 5.73
N LEU A 69 -14.63 -8.99 5.95
CA LEU A 69 -15.30 -9.74 4.88
C LEU A 69 -16.38 -8.93 4.14
N LYS A 70 -16.92 -7.87 4.73
CA LYS A 70 -17.84 -6.94 4.04
C LYS A 70 -17.21 -6.22 2.87
N ALA A 71 -15.88 -6.11 2.85
CA ALA A 71 -15.13 -5.58 1.71
C ALA A 71 -15.24 -6.47 0.45
N GLY A 72 -15.82 -7.63 0.57
CA GLY A 72 -15.98 -8.61 -0.51
C GLY A 72 -14.71 -9.42 -0.76
N PRO A 73 -14.84 -10.51 -1.52
CA PRO A 73 -13.69 -11.33 -1.89
C PRO A 73 -12.73 -10.57 -2.80
N ALA A 74 -11.43 -10.90 -2.71
CA ALA A 74 -10.41 -10.37 -3.60
C ALA A 74 -10.47 -11.02 -5.00
N ASP A 75 -11.40 -10.52 -5.84
CA ASP A 75 -11.60 -11.01 -7.23
C ASP A 75 -11.86 -9.85 -8.22
N PRO A 76 -10.85 -9.24 -8.78
CA PRO A 76 -9.49 -9.05 -8.26
C PRO A 76 -9.42 -8.05 -7.09
N PHE A 77 -10.50 -7.26 -6.86
CA PHE A 77 -10.54 -6.17 -5.87
C PHE A 77 -11.38 -6.57 -4.66
N GLY A 78 -10.93 -6.22 -3.48
CA GLY A 78 -11.57 -6.51 -2.21
C GLY A 78 -10.59 -6.99 -1.15
N TYR A 79 -11.12 -7.56 -0.08
CA TYR A 79 -10.33 -8.09 1.02
C TYR A 79 -9.98 -9.56 0.78
N GLY A 80 -8.72 -9.90 0.98
CA GLY A 80 -8.24 -11.27 0.93
C GLY A 80 -7.38 -11.62 2.15
N ASN A 81 -7.61 -12.82 2.65
CA ASN A 81 -6.71 -13.53 3.53
C ASN A 81 -6.48 -14.90 2.92
N LYS A 82 -5.22 -15.28 2.76
CA LYS A 82 -4.91 -16.53 2.09
C LYS A 82 -5.16 -17.71 3.04
N GLN A 83 -6.09 -18.57 2.67
CA GLN A 83 -6.25 -19.86 3.31
C GLN A 83 -5.06 -20.76 2.96
N ILE A 84 -4.40 -21.33 3.97
CA ILE A 84 -3.26 -22.22 3.81
C ILE A 84 -3.72 -23.65 4.08
N GLY A 85 -3.66 -24.50 3.05
CA GLY A 85 -4.02 -25.91 3.16
C GLY A 85 -5.50 -26.21 3.19
N THR A 86 -5.83 -27.50 3.35
CA THR A 86 -7.20 -28.04 3.31
C THR A 86 -7.93 -27.94 4.66
N ASN A 87 -7.22 -27.66 5.74
CA ASN A 87 -7.76 -27.66 7.10
C ASN A 87 -8.35 -26.32 7.55
N GLY A 88 -8.41 -25.32 6.65
CA GLY A 88 -8.96 -24.01 6.99
C GLY A 88 -8.02 -23.07 7.74
N ASP A 89 -6.74 -23.39 7.83
CA ASP A 89 -5.75 -22.50 8.42
C ASP A 89 -5.60 -21.23 7.57
N PHE A 90 -5.64 -20.07 8.23
CA PHE A 90 -5.46 -18.78 7.58
C PHE A 90 -3.99 -18.37 7.61
N GLY A 91 -3.51 -17.85 6.49
CA GLY A 91 -2.19 -17.23 6.41
C GLY A 91 -2.12 -15.96 7.26
N TRP A 92 -0.93 -15.59 7.64
CA TRP A 92 -0.66 -14.37 8.41
C TRP A 92 -0.76 -13.09 7.56
N VAL A 93 -0.89 -13.24 6.25
CA VAL A 93 -0.94 -12.13 5.31
C VAL A 93 -2.40 -11.84 4.94
N GLU A 94 -2.83 -10.68 5.32
CA GLU A 94 -4.10 -10.09 4.87
C GLU A 94 -3.79 -8.97 3.87
N HIS A 95 -4.68 -8.76 2.90
CA HIS A 95 -4.54 -7.65 1.96
C HIS A 95 -5.91 -7.11 1.55
N ILE A 96 -5.92 -5.88 1.12
CA ILE A 96 -7.04 -5.26 0.43
C ILE A 96 -6.55 -4.68 -0.90
N LEU A 97 -7.20 -5.05 -1.98
CA LEU A 97 -6.91 -4.53 -3.30
C LEU A 97 -8.01 -3.58 -3.72
N VAL A 98 -7.61 -2.41 -4.19
CA VAL A 98 -8.53 -1.35 -4.60
C VAL A 98 -8.13 -0.84 -5.97
N SER A 99 -9.10 -0.66 -6.86
CA SER A 99 -8.87 0.03 -8.12
C SER A 99 -9.09 1.52 -7.95
N THR A 100 -8.17 2.31 -8.46
CA THR A 100 -8.28 3.77 -8.51
C THR A 100 -8.86 4.28 -9.85
N ASN A 101 -9.15 3.38 -10.79
CA ASN A 101 -9.48 3.72 -12.18
C ASN A 101 -10.96 4.07 -12.42
N SER A 102 -11.84 3.99 -11.43
CA SER A 102 -13.23 4.37 -11.59
C SER A 102 -13.82 4.99 -10.33
N GLU A 103 -14.72 5.94 -10.50
CA GLU A 103 -15.49 6.57 -9.41
C GLU A 103 -16.26 5.53 -8.58
N PHE A 104 -16.77 4.50 -9.23
CA PHE A 104 -17.49 3.41 -8.55
C PHE A 104 -16.59 2.63 -7.56
N ASN A 105 -15.37 2.33 -7.97
CA ASN A 105 -14.41 1.62 -7.11
C ASN A 105 -13.95 2.49 -5.95
N TYR A 106 -13.85 3.79 -6.17
CA TYR A 106 -13.49 4.77 -5.16
C TYR A 106 -14.56 4.89 -4.06
N GLN A 107 -15.84 5.00 -4.43
CA GLN A 107 -16.95 5.02 -3.49
C GLN A 107 -17.06 3.72 -2.69
N LYS A 108 -16.87 2.57 -3.34
CA LYS A 108 -16.81 1.26 -2.69
C LYS A 108 -15.66 1.21 -1.67
N PHE A 109 -14.49 1.71 -2.03
CA PHE A 109 -13.33 1.76 -1.14
C PHE A 109 -13.57 2.65 0.09
N ALA A 110 -14.10 3.83 -0.12
CA ALA A 110 -14.46 4.75 0.96
C ALA A 110 -15.48 4.11 1.93
N SER A 111 -16.48 3.41 1.38
CA SER A 111 -17.46 2.67 2.16
C SER A 111 -16.83 1.53 2.98
N ILE A 112 -15.87 0.81 2.41
CA ILE A 112 -15.13 -0.26 3.08
C ILE A 112 -14.31 0.27 4.25
N LEU A 113 -13.64 1.41 4.07
CA LEU A 113 -12.86 2.03 5.13
C LEU A 113 -13.72 2.82 6.14
N GLY A 114 -15.04 2.94 5.91
CA GLY A 114 -15.91 3.74 6.76
C GLY A 114 -15.61 5.23 6.74
N VAL A 115 -14.98 5.72 5.67
CA VAL A 115 -14.59 7.12 5.50
C VAL A 115 -15.46 7.80 4.45
N ASN A 116 -15.70 9.10 4.64
CA ASN A 116 -16.41 9.89 3.63
C ASN A 116 -15.54 9.97 2.34
N PRO A 117 -16.10 9.63 1.16
CA PRO A 117 -15.39 9.71 -0.11
C PRO A 117 -14.70 11.06 -0.38
N GLU A 118 -15.30 12.16 0.09
CA GLU A 118 -14.73 13.49 -0.06
C GLU A 118 -13.43 13.73 0.74
N ASN A 119 -13.19 12.92 1.75
CA ASN A 119 -11.99 13.02 2.61
C ASN A 119 -10.77 12.27 2.08
N ILE A 120 -10.91 11.59 0.94
CA ILE A 120 -9.84 10.77 0.33
C ILE A 120 -9.36 11.39 -0.99
N ARG A 121 -10.04 12.44 -1.49
CA ARG A 121 -9.62 13.18 -2.70
C ARG A 121 -8.47 14.12 -2.44
#